data_95d0f615c13710b39777b2911f79f522
#
_entry.id   95d0f615c13710b39777b2911f79f522
#
_cell.length_a   1.000
_cell.length_b   1.000
_cell.length_c   1.000
_cell.angle_alpha   90.00
_cell.angle_beta   90.00
_cell.angle_gamma   90.00
#
_symmetry.space_group_name_H-M   'P 1'
#
loop_
_entity.id
_entity.type
_entity.pdbx_description
1 polymer ?
#
loop_
_entity_poly.entity_id
_entity_poly.type
_entity_poly.pdbx_seq_one_letter_code
_entity_poly.pdbx_strand_id
1 'polypeptide(L)'
;MRVLITGGAGMVGSHVAELLEARGDEVIIVDNFATGRPEHLLNLRTQYKFEDSIANESLYAKLSSQFLNIDAIVHTAASFANGNDWSDHINTNVLGTALITRLAQKFNCRLIYFQTALCYGDNPTIQPVPLEYPRQPMASSYAISKTAGEFYIEQSGVDFVTFRLANIVGPRNLSGPLPIFYKRISAGEKCVIANAKRDFIDVRNLATVVLQAIDGRGNGAYHFSSGKDVQIIDLYKKVVSAMRLDFEPEYDFQENAAGGPPSILLDPTRTYSDFDMPTLNSIEETVSGAISYYEKFGVTREVTHLKKN
;
A
#
# COMPACT_ATOMS: atom_id res chain seq x y z
N MET A 1 3.96 21.45 -8.46
CA MET A 1 5.17 20.78 -7.94
C MET A 1 5.60 19.70 -8.93
N ARG A 2 6.85 19.24 -8.84
CA ARG A 2 7.33 18.06 -9.56
C ARG A 2 7.51 16.92 -8.58
N VAL A 3 6.73 15.85 -8.72
CA VAL A 3 6.65 14.76 -7.76
C VAL A 3 7.09 13.45 -8.41
N LEU A 4 8.09 12.79 -7.82
CA LEU A 4 8.52 11.45 -8.21
C LEU A 4 7.70 10.40 -7.44
N ILE A 5 7.10 9.46 -8.15
CA ILE A 5 6.37 8.33 -7.57
C ILE A 5 7.04 7.04 -7.98
N THR A 6 7.62 6.32 -7.05
CA THR A 6 8.09 4.96 -7.28
C THR A 6 6.99 3.95 -6.98
N GLY A 7 6.87 2.89 -7.76
CA GLY A 7 5.70 2.01 -7.69
C GLY A 7 4.43 2.67 -8.23
N GLY A 8 4.59 3.62 -9.18
CA GLY A 8 3.49 4.44 -9.66
C GLY A 8 2.41 3.70 -10.45
N ALA A 9 2.70 2.49 -10.95
CA ALA A 9 1.73 1.59 -11.56
C ALA A 9 1.04 0.65 -10.54
N GLY A 10 1.41 0.74 -9.26
CA GLY A 10 0.75 0.06 -8.15
C GLY A 10 -0.55 0.73 -7.73
N MET A 11 -1.26 0.11 -6.77
CA MET A 11 -2.54 0.63 -6.26
C MET A 11 -2.39 2.05 -5.67
N VAL A 12 -1.53 2.23 -4.69
CA VAL A 12 -1.38 3.53 -4.00
C VAL A 12 -0.78 4.57 -4.94
N GLY A 13 0.34 4.24 -5.61
CA GLY A 13 1.08 5.18 -6.45
C GLY A 13 0.22 5.75 -7.58
N SER A 14 -0.58 4.93 -8.23
CA SER A 14 -1.44 5.37 -9.34
C SER A 14 -2.60 6.27 -8.91
N HIS A 15 -3.20 6.04 -7.72
CA HIS A 15 -4.21 6.96 -7.19
C HIS A 15 -3.61 8.32 -6.82
N VAL A 16 -2.43 8.32 -6.20
CA VAL A 16 -1.71 9.59 -5.89
C VAL A 16 -1.34 10.31 -7.18
N ALA A 17 -0.84 9.60 -8.19
CA ALA A 17 -0.48 10.18 -9.48
C ALA A 17 -1.67 10.88 -10.17
N GLU A 18 -2.84 10.24 -10.19
CA GLU A 18 -4.06 10.84 -10.77
C GLU A 18 -4.49 12.13 -10.04
N LEU A 19 -4.43 12.13 -8.70
CA LEU A 19 -4.77 13.34 -7.93
C LEU A 19 -3.77 14.46 -8.16
N LEU A 20 -2.48 14.17 -8.25
CA LEU A 20 -1.44 15.16 -8.54
C LEU A 20 -1.62 15.77 -9.94
N GLU A 21 -1.82 14.95 -10.96
CA GLU A 21 -2.08 15.48 -12.32
C GLU A 21 -3.38 16.28 -12.41
N ALA A 22 -4.44 15.86 -11.70
CA ALA A 22 -5.69 16.61 -11.63
C ALA A 22 -5.49 17.98 -10.97
N ARG A 23 -4.56 18.08 -10.02
CA ARG A 23 -4.16 19.34 -9.37
C ARG A 23 -3.26 20.22 -10.24
N GLY A 24 -2.68 19.66 -11.31
CA GLY A 24 -1.76 20.37 -12.22
C GLY A 24 -0.28 20.21 -11.89
N ASP A 25 0.07 19.23 -11.05
CA ASP A 25 1.45 18.90 -10.75
C ASP A 25 2.10 18.09 -11.89
N GLU A 26 3.41 18.17 -11.99
CA GLU A 26 4.21 17.34 -12.89
C GLU A 26 4.58 16.04 -12.17
N VAL A 27 4.19 14.92 -12.76
CA VAL A 27 4.39 13.59 -12.16
C VAL A 27 5.49 12.83 -12.91
N ILE A 28 6.41 12.23 -12.17
CA ILE A 28 7.42 11.30 -12.68
C ILE A 28 7.10 9.92 -12.12
N ILE A 29 6.93 8.92 -12.98
CA ILE A 29 6.62 7.54 -12.60
C ILE A 29 7.85 6.65 -12.77
N VAL A 30 8.17 5.87 -11.75
CA VAL A 30 9.10 4.75 -11.82
C VAL A 30 8.38 3.49 -11.38
N ASP A 31 8.36 2.46 -12.22
CA ASP A 31 7.79 1.15 -11.90
C ASP A 31 8.49 0.07 -12.72
N ASN A 32 8.74 -1.11 -12.16
CA ASN A 32 9.28 -2.26 -12.88
C ASN A 32 8.20 -3.24 -13.35
N PHE A 33 6.95 -2.93 -13.12
CA PHE A 33 5.77 -3.73 -13.44
C PHE A 33 5.78 -5.17 -12.88
N ALA A 34 6.58 -5.42 -11.84
CA ALA A 34 6.57 -6.73 -11.17
C ALA A 34 5.19 -7.06 -10.59
N THR A 35 4.51 -6.07 -10.01
CA THR A 35 3.12 -6.16 -9.53
C THR A 35 2.24 -5.01 -10.04
N GLY A 36 2.84 -3.92 -10.46
CA GLY A 36 2.19 -2.77 -11.09
C GLY A 36 1.55 -3.14 -12.42
N ARG A 37 0.56 -2.36 -12.85
CA ARG A 37 -0.22 -2.60 -14.05
C ARG A 37 -0.20 -1.42 -15.00
N PRO A 38 0.09 -1.64 -16.29
CA PRO A 38 0.04 -0.57 -17.29
C PRO A 38 -1.32 0.13 -17.35
N GLU A 39 -2.43 -0.60 -17.16
CA GLU A 39 -3.78 -0.03 -17.14
C GLU A 39 -4.01 0.99 -16.04
N HIS A 40 -3.25 0.97 -14.95
CA HIS A 40 -3.33 1.98 -13.89
C HIS A 40 -2.78 3.35 -14.33
N LEU A 41 -2.01 3.37 -15.42
CA LEU A 41 -1.37 4.59 -15.95
C LEU A 41 -2.07 5.15 -17.20
N LEU A 42 -3.19 4.54 -17.65
CA LEU A 42 -3.88 4.93 -18.89
C LEU A 42 -4.42 6.35 -18.87
N ASN A 43 -4.85 6.83 -17.70
CA ASN A 43 -5.41 8.16 -17.54
C ASN A 43 -4.34 9.24 -17.29
N LEU A 44 -3.07 8.84 -17.07
CA LEU A 44 -1.98 9.78 -16.80
C LEU A 44 -1.39 10.32 -18.08
N ARG A 45 -1.28 11.65 -18.14
CA ARG A 45 -0.74 12.42 -19.28
C ARG A 45 0.76 12.56 -19.24
N THR A 46 1.40 12.31 -18.08
CA THR A 46 2.85 12.46 -17.95
C THR A 46 3.62 11.64 -18.97
N GLN A 47 4.65 12.25 -19.55
CA GLN A 47 5.61 11.60 -20.43
C GLN A 47 6.80 10.97 -19.68
N TYR A 48 6.94 11.28 -18.38
CA TYR A 48 8.05 10.78 -17.54
C TYR A 48 7.67 9.46 -16.88
N LYS A 49 7.69 8.39 -17.66
CA LYS A 49 7.45 7.00 -17.21
C LYS A 49 8.72 6.19 -17.42
N PHE A 50 9.32 5.73 -16.33
CA PHE A 50 10.53 4.93 -16.35
C PHE A 50 10.21 3.51 -15.94
N GLU A 51 10.40 2.56 -16.85
CA GLU A 51 10.33 1.14 -16.54
C GLU A 51 11.68 0.69 -16.01
N ASP A 52 11.83 0.67 -14.69
CA ASP A 52 13.10 0.34 -14.04
C ASP A 52 12.90 -0.07 -12.59
N SER A 53 13.90 -0.77 -12.04
CA SER A 53 13.95 -1.12 -10.62
C SER A 53 14.54 0.01 -9.79
N ILE A 54 13.91 0.32 -8.65
CA ILE A 54 14.45 1.28 -7.68
C ILE A 54 15.78 0.85 -7.04
N ALA A 55 16.13 -0.44 -7.13
CA ALA A 55 17.43 -0.98 -6.69
C ALA A 55 18.54 -0.80 -7.73
N ASN A 56 18.24 -0.20 -8.89
CA ASN A 56 19.21 0.03 -9.95
C ASN A 56 19.92 1.38 -9.75
N GLU A 57 21.22 1.37 -9.49
CA GLU A 57 22.01 2.58 -9.33
C GLU A 57 22.03 3.45 -10.61
N SER A 58 21.88 2.86 -11.80
CA SER A 58 21.78 3.62 -13.04
C SER A 58 20.52 4.48 -13.11
N LEU A 59 19.41 4.03 -12.50
CA LEU A 59 18.20 4.84 -12.36
C LEU A 59 18.47 6.09 -11.51
N TYR A 60 19.17 5.94 -10.37
CA TYR A 60 19.57 7.08 -9.56
C TYR A 60 20.38 8.10 -10.36
N ALA A 61 21.38 7.65 -11.11
CA ALA A 61 22.20 8.52 -11.94
C ALA A 61 21.37 9.21 -13.04
N LYS A 62 20.47 8.48 -13.70
CA LYS A 62 19.56 8.98 -14.73
C LYS A 62 18.63 10.08 -14.20
N LEU A 63 17.90 9.82 -13.12
CA LEU A 63 17.01 10.80 -12.50
C LEU A 63 17.79 12.03 -12.03
N SER A 64 18.97 11.82 -11.42
CA SER A 64 19.84 12.88 -10.94
C SER A 64 20.40 13.80 -12.02
N SER A 65 20.56 13.32 -13.25
CA SER A 65 21.05 14.10 -14.38
C SER A 65 19.92 14.71 -15.21
N GLN A 66 18.77 14.05 -15.27
CA GLN A 66 17.65 14.48 -16.10
C GLN A 66 16.85 15.61 -15.50
N PHE A 67 16.72 15.63 -14.15
CA PHE A 67 15.91 16.63 -13.46
C PHE A 67 16.79 17.56 -12.63
N LEU A 68 16.50 18.87 -12.73
CA LEU A 68 17.16 19.90 -11.93
C LEU A 68 16.61 19.96 -10.51
N ASN A 69 15.32 19.68 -10.35
CA ASN A 69 14.63 19.63 -9.07
C ASN A 69 13.56 18.54 -9.06
N ILE A 70 13.32 17.97 -7.91
CA ILE A 70 12.16 17.16 -7.53
C ILE A 70 11.71 17.74 -6.18
N ASP A 71 10.43 18.11 -6.08
CA ASP A 71 9.89 18.80 -4.90
C ASP A 71 9.46 17.82 -3.80
N ALA A 72 9.04 16.61 -4.19
CA ALA A 72 8.71 15.54 -3.26
C ALA A 72 8.88 14.15 -3.92
N ILE A 73 9.10 13.14 -3.10
CA ILE A 73 9.14 11.73 -3.52
C ILE A 73 8.09 10.95 -2.75
N VAL A 74 7.21 10.24 -3.49
CA VAL A 74 6.23 9.30 -2.94
C VAL A 74 6.74 7.88 -3.22
N HIS A 75 7.25 7.23 -2.19
CA HIS A 75 7.93 5.94 -2.33
C HIS A 75 6.98 4.77 -2.00
N THR A 76 6.23 4.30 -3.01
CA THR A 76 5.28 3.18 -2.87
C THR A 76 5.83 1.85 -3.40
N ALA A 77 6.93 1.86 -4.15
CA ALA A 77 7.55 0.64 -4.65
C ALA A 77 7.97 -0.27 -3.50
N ALA A 78 7.54 -1.52 -3.55
CA ALA A 78 7.89 -2.54 -2.57
C ALA A 78 7.76 -3.95 -3.16
N SER A 79 8.64 -4.86 -2.74
CA SER A 79 8.46 -6.29 -2.97
C SER A 79 7.74 -6.92 -1.79
N PHE A 80 6.67 -7.67 -2.07
CA PHE A 80 5.88 -8.38 -1.09
C PHE A 80 5.24 -9.68 -1.62
N ALA A 81 5.41 -9.96 -2.91
CA ALA A 81 4.64 -10.97 -3.63
C ALA A 81 5.05 -12.42 -3.29
N ASN A 82 6.25 -12.64 -2.78
CA ASN A 82 6.77 -13.96 -2.41
C ASN A 82 7.50 -13.88 -1.08
N GLY A 83 6.87 -14.36 -0.01
CA GLY A 83 7.42 -14.30 1.35
C GLY A 83 8.75 -15.04 1.55
N ASN A 84 9.15 -15.90 0.61
CA ASN A 84 10.42 -16.63 0.65
C ASN A 84 11.53 -15.99 -0.20
N ASP A 85 11.21 -14.97 -0.98
CA ASP A 85 12.20 -14.28 -1.81
C ASP A 85 12.89 -13.16 -1.03
N TRP A 86 13.79 -13.57 -0.15
CA TRP A 86 14.54 -12.63 0.69
C TRP A 86 15.43 -11.71 -0.15
N SER A 87 15.99 -12.21 -1.26
CA SER A 87 16.83 -11.41 -2.13
C SER A 87 16.07 -10.24 -2.75
N ASP A 88 14.84 -10.49 -3.23
CA ASP A 88 14.00 -9.41 -3.77
C ASP A 88 13.54 -8.44 -2.68
N HIS A 89 13.22 -8.94 -1.47
CA HIS A 89 12.90 -8.08 -0.33
C HIS A 89 14.09 -7.19 0.07
N ILE A 90 15.31 -7.72 0.13
CA ILE A 90 16.51 -6.94 0.45
C ILE A 90 16.80 -5.92 -0.66
N ASN A 91 16.80 -6.35 -1.90
CA ASN A 91 17.10 -5.48 -3.03
C ASN A 91 16.08 -4.35 -3.17
N THR A 92 14.79 -4.68 -3.18
CA THR A 92 13.74 -3.69 -3.40
C THR A 92 13.49 -2.84 -2.15
N ASN A 93 13.20 -3.48 -1.00
CA ASN A 93 12.72 -2.75 0.16
C ASN A 93 13.85 -2.12 1.00
N VAL A 94 15.08 -2.64 0.94
CA VAL A 94 16.22 -2.09 1.69
C VAL A 94 17.11 -1.25 0.79
N LEU A 95 17.77 -1.88 -0.20
CA LEU A 95 18.68 -1.16 -1.11
C LEU A 95 17.93 -0.10 -1.91
N GLY A 96 16.80 -0.45 -2.53
CA GLY A 96 15.98 0.49 -3.29
C GLY A 96 15.53 1.68 -2.42
N THR A 97 15.04 1.45 -1.20
CA THR A 97 14.67 2.54 -0.27
C THR A 97 15.88 3.40 0.09
N ALA A 98 17.07 2.81 0.33
CA ALA A 98 18.28 3.58 0.62
C ALA A 98 18.68 4.47 -0.57
N LEU A 99 18.59 3.97 -1.83
CA LEU A 99 18.88 4.77 -3.03
C LEU A 99 17.86 5.90 -3.22
N ILE A 100 16.57 5.65 -3.00
CA ILE A 100 15.52 6.68 -3.06
C ILE A 100 15.71 7.73 -1.96
N THR A 101 16.13 7.33 -0.75
CA THR A 101 16.47 8.25 0.34
C THR A 101 17.64 9.16 -0.05
N ARG A 102 18.70 8.60 -0.66
CA ARG A 102 19.82 9.40 -1.20
C ARG A 102 19.37 10.38 -2.29
N LEU A 103 18.38 9.97 -3.11
CA LEU A 103 17.80 10.85 -4.11
C LEU A 103 17.06 12.02 -3.46
N ALA A 104 16.30 11.77 -2.39
CA ALA A 104 15.64 12.81 -1.60
C ALA A 104 16.66 13.78 -0.97
N GLN A 105 17.78 13.26 -0.42
CA GLN A 105 18.89 14.11 0.08
C GLN A 105 19.45 14.99 -1.05
N LYS A 106 19.72 14.41 -2.24
CA LYS A 106 20.29 15.16 -3.38
C LYS A 106 19.40 16.32 -3.81
N PHE A 107 18.09 16.11 -3.90
CA PHE A 107 17.13 17.15 -4.30
C PHE A 107 16.67 18.02 -3.13
N ASN A 108 17.12 17.72 -1.89
CA ASN A 108 16.66 18.37 -0.68
C ASN A 108 15.13 18.43 -0.62
N CYS A 109 14.47 17.30 -0.90
CA CYS A 109 13.03 17.20 -1.00
C CYS A 109 12.44 16.23 0.03
N ARG A 110 11.15 16.41 0.31
CA ARG A 110 10.40 15.59 1.25
C ARG A 110 10.18 14.17 0.69
N LEU A 111 10.30 13.16 1.57
CA LEU A 111 10.07 11.76 1.27
C LEU A 111 8.83 11.23 2.00
N ILE A 112 7.85 10.75 1.25
CA ILE A 112 6.68 10.06 1.79
C ILE A 112 6.87 8.55 1.62
N TYR A 113 6.88 7.81 2.73
CA TYR A 113 7.13 6.37 2.78
C TYR A 113 5.93 5.62 3.35
N PHE A 114 5.75 4.39 2.92
CA PHE A 114 4.66 3.51 3.39
C PHE A 114 5.25 2.28 4.06
N GLN A 115 4.94 2.12 5.32
CA GLN A 115 5.33 1.00 6.17
C GLN A 115 4.12 0.10 6.42
N THR A 116 4.33 -1.12 6.84
CA THR A 116 3.29 -2.08 7.23
C THR A 116 3.06 -2.08 8.75
N ALA A 117 1.83 -2.36 9.19
CA ALA A 117 1.52 -2.64 10.59
C ALA A 117 2.34 -3.81 11.16
N LEU A 118 2.80 -4.74 10.30
CA LEU A 118 3.65 -5.87 10.71
C LEU A 118 5.04 -5.44 11.25
N CYS A 119 5.39 -4.16 11.18
CA CYS A 119 6.58 -3.63 11.86
C CYS A 119 6.52 -3.81 13.39
N TYR A 120 5.33 -3.98 13.95
CA TYR A 120 5.09 -4.25 15.37
C TYR A 120 5.04 -5.74 15.74
N GLY A 121 5.31 -6.63 14.78
CA GLY A 121 5.15 -8.08 14.93
C GLY A 121 3.77 -8.53 14.50
N ASP A 122 3.47 -9.80 14.70
CA ASP A 122 2.20 -10.42 14.31
C ASP A 122 1.16 -10.46 15.44
N ASN A 123 1.58 -10.18 16.68
CA ASN A 123 0.71 -10.21 17.86
C ASN A 123 1.12 -9.18 18.91
N PRO A 124 0.97 -7.88 18.63
CA PRO A 124 1.27 -6.84 19.63
C PRO A 124 0.36 -6.98 20.85
N THR A 125 0.95 -6.86 22.05
CA THR A 125 0.25 -7.08 23.33
C THR A 125 -0.67 -5.94 23.73
N ILE A 126 -0.54 -4.77 23.09
CA ILE A 126 -1.37 -3.59 23.34
C ILE A 126 -2.08 -3.23 22.03
N GLN A 127 -3.40 -3.10 22.09
CA GLN A 127 -4.23 -2.68 20.96
C GLN A 127 -5.37 -1.75 21.43
N PRO A 128 -5.69 -0.66 20.71
CA PRO A 128 -4.98 -0.21 19.51
C PRO A 128 -3.51 0.04 19.79
N VAL A 129 -2.63 -0.36 18.83
CA VAL A 129 -1.17 -0.22 18.97
C VAL A 129 -0.80 1.25 18.96
N PRO A 130 -0.17 1.79 20.03
CA PRO A 130 0.29 3.17 20.04
C PRO A 130 1.51 3.34 19.12
N LEU A 131 1.75 4.55 18.65
CA LEU A 131 2.83 4.85 17.70
C LEU A 131 4.22 4.51 18.24
N GLU A 132 4.41 4.66 19.53
CA GLU A 132 5.65 4.44 20.29
C GLU A 132 5.88 2.95 20.63
N TYR A 133 4.94 2.07 20.28
CA TYR A 133 5.11 0.63 20.51
C TYR A 133 6.39 0.13 19.82
N PRO A 134 7.22 -0.69 20.46
CA PRO A 134 8.48 -1.16 19.90
C PRO A 134 8.28 -1.89 18.57
N ARG A 135 9.06 -1.51 17.56
CA ARG A 135 9.09 -2.23 16.28
C ARG A 135 9.81 -3.57 16.46
N GLN A 136 9.10 -4.66 16.21
CA GLN A 136 9.57 -6.04 16.29
C GLN A 136 9.17 -6.82 15.03
N PRO A 137 9.75 -6.51 13.85
CA PRO A 137 9.28 -6.94 12.54
C PRO A 137 9.54 -8.43 12.24
N MET A 138 9.44 -9.31 13.22
CA MET A 138 9.80 -10.74 13.11
C MET A 138 8.72 -11.58 12.41
N ALA A 139 7.59 -10.97 12.03
CA ALA A 139 6.48 -11.66 11.38
C ALA A 139 6.83 -12.23 9.99
N SER A 140 7.70 -11.53 9.23
CA SER A 140 8.09 -11.95 7.89
C SER A 140 9.33 -11.21 7.39
N SER A 141 10.01 -11.77 6.39
CA SER A 141 11.09 -11.08 5.67
C SER A 141 10.63 -9.75 5.05
N TYR A 142 9.38 -9.67 4.61
CA TYR A 142 8.77 -8.44 4.16
C TYR A 142 8.75 -7.37 5.27
N ALA A 143 8.24 -7.71 6.46
CA ALA A 143 8.19 -6.77 7.59
C ALA A 143 9.58 -6.31 8.02
N ILE A 144 10.55 -7.23 8.07
CA ILE A 144 11.95 -6.93 8.37
C ILE A 144 12.52 -5.94 7.36
N SER A 145 12.38 -6.21 6.07
CA SER A 145 12.95 -5.38 5.01
C SER A 145 12.31 -3.99 4.93
N LYS A 146 10.99 -3.90 5.12
CA LYS A 146 10.29 -2.61 5.18
C LYS A 146 10.74 -1.78 6.38
N THR A 147 10.94 -2.42 7.54
CA THR A 147 11.41 -1.74 8.74
C THR A 147 12.87 -1.29 8.62
N ALA A 148 13.72 -2.09 7.97
CA ALA A 148 15.09 -1.67 7.67
C ALA A 148 15.10 -0.42 6.77
N GLY A 149 14.24 -0.37 5.73
CA GLY A 149 14.08 0.82 4.89
C GLY A 149 13.66 2.06 5.69
N GLU A 150 12.69 1.93 6.62
CA GLU A 150 12.27 3.02 7.50
C GLU A 150 13.44 3.53 8.37
N PHE A 151 14.27 2.63 8.91
CA PHE A 151 15.44 3.03 9.69
C PHE A 151 16.47 3.83 8.87
N TYR A 152 16.70 3.48 7.59
CA TYR A 152 17.56 4.28 6.72
C TYR A 152 17.01 5.68 6.49
N ILE A 153 15.69 5.82 6.31
CA ILE A 153 15.04 7.13 6.19
C ILE A 153 15.23 7.95 7.47
N GLU A 154 14.92 7.37 8.63
CA GLU A 154 15.07 8.05 9.95
C GLU A 154 16.51 8.54 10.20
N GLN A 155 17.52 7.77 9.78
CA GLN A 155 18.93 8.12 9.95
C GLN A 155 19.45 9.11 8.93
N SER A 156 18.73 9.35 7.83
CA SER A 156 19.22 10.12 6.69
C SER A 156 19.22 11.62 6.87
N GLY A 157 18.42 12.14 7.82
CA GLY A 157 18.20 13.56 8.01
C GLY A 157 17.29 14.22 6.95
N VAL A 158 16.66 13.45 6.03
CA VAL A 158 15.67 14.00 5.11
C VAL A 158 14.39 14.38 5.86
N ASP A 159 13.66 15.37 5.34
CA ASP A 159 12.28 15.63 5.77
C ASP A 159 11.39 14.51 5.26
N PHE A 160 10.67 13.81 6.18
CA PHE A 160 9.87 12.65 5.79
C PHE A 160 8.56 12.53 6.54
N VAL A 161 7.63 11.82 5.90
CA VAL A 161 6.43 11.25 6.51
C VAL A 161 6.39 9.76 6.21
N THR A 162 6.30 8.94 7.25
CA THR A 162 6.05 7.50 7.13
C THR A 162 4.62 7.19 7.56
N PHE A 163 3.83 6.63 6.67
CA PHE A 163 2.52 6.05 7.02
C PHE A 163 2.66 4.56 7.30
N ARG A 164 2.47 4.14 8.56
CA ARG A 164 2.34 2.73 8.95
C ARG A 164 0.88 2.32 8.74
N LEU A 165 0.69 1.46 7.75
CA LEU A 165 -0.62 1.21 7.17
C LEU A 165 -1.33 0.01 7.81
N ALA A 166 -2.62 0.16 8.09
CA ALA A 166 -3.57 -0.94 8.17
C ALA A 166 -3.76 -1.59 6.78
N ASN A 167 -4.80 -2.40 6.59
CA ASN A 167 -5.01 -3.03 5.28
C ASN A 167 -5.66 -2.05 4.31
N ILE A 168 -4.86 -1.52 3.39
CA ILE A 168 -5.36 -0.63 2.35
C ILE A 168 -6.02 -1.46 1.26
N VAL A 169 -7.28 -1.12 0.94
CA VAL A 169 -8.12 -1.81 -0.05
C VAL A 169 -8.85 -0.79 -0.93
N GLY A 170 -9.47 -1.27 -2.00
CA GLY A 170 -10.24 -0.43 -2.92
C GLY A 170 -9.96 -0.73 -4.38
N PRO A 171 -10.29 0.18 -5.30
CA PRO A 171 -9.96 0.02 -6.71
C PRO A 171 -8.48 -0.27 -6.93
N ARG A 172 -8.13 -1.12 -7.89
CA ARG A 172 -6.75 -1.54 -8.20
C ARG A 172 -6.09 -2.42 -7.14
N ASN A 173 -6.83 -2.85 -6.10
CA ASN A 173 -6.31 -3.82 -5.14
C ASN A 173 -6.24 -5.21 -5.77
N LEU A 174 -5.06 -5.84 -5.81
CA LEU A 174 -4.82 -7.15 -6.41
C LEU A 174 -4.30 -8.18 -5.39
N SER A 175 -4.30 -7.84 -4.10
CA SER A 175 -3.83 -8.73 -3.03
C SER A 175 -4.80 -8.78 -1.86
N GLY A 176 -4.73 -9.88 -1.10
CA GLY A 176 -5.58 -10.08 0.06
C GLY A 176 -6.98 -10.62 -0.26
N PRO A 177 -7.89 -10.64 0.72
CA PRO A 177 -9.16 -11.39 0.61
C PRO A 177 -10.11 -10.84 -0.45
N LEU A 178 -10.15 -9.53 -0.67
CA LEU A 178 -11.12 -8.89 -1.56
C LEU A 178 -11.01 -9.38 -3.02
N PRO A 179 -9.85 -9.30 -3.71
CA PRO A 179 -9.72 -9.82 -5.07
C PRO A 179 -9.81 -11.35 -5.12
N ILE A 180 -9.41 -12.06 -4.07
CA ILE A 180 -9.53 -13.53 -3.99
C ILE A 180 -11.02 -13.92 -3.98
N PHE A 181 -11.84 -13.28 -3.16
CA PHE A 181 -13.28 -13.56 -3.11
C PHE A 181 -13.94 -13.30 -4.47
N TYR A 182 -13.71 -12.13 -5.05
CA TYR A 182 -14.24 -11.81 -6.38
C TYR A 182 -13.87 -12.87 -7.41
N LYS A 183 -12.60 -13.25 -7.50
CA LYS A 183 -12.10 -14.22 -8.50
C LYS A 183 -12.73 -15.59 -8.32
N ARG A 184 -12.75 -16.11 -7.07
CA ARG A 184 -13.32 -17.43 -6.80
C ARG A 184 -14.80 -17.48 -7.08
N ILE A 185 -15.55 -16.48 -6.63
CA ILE A 185 -17.00 -16.36 -6.90
C ILE A 185 -17.25 -16.29 -8.41
N SER A 186 -16.50 -15.46 -9.15
CA SER A 186 -16.64 -15.35 -10.62
C SER A 186 -16.29 -16.65 -11.36
N ALA A 187 -15.46 -17.50 -10.78
CA ALA A 187 -15.11 -18.83 -11.32
C ALA A 187 -16.08 -19.95 -10.87
N GLY A 188 -17.10 -19.64 -10.06
CA GLY A 188 -17.98 -20.65 -9.46
C GLY A 188 -17.30 -21.52 -8.40
N GLU A 189 -16.19 -21.05 -7.83
CA GLU A 189 -15.43 -21.77 -6.82
C GLU A 189 -15.85 -21.34 -5.40
N LYS A 190 -15.83 -22.29 -4.45
CA LYS A 190 -16.06 -21.98 -3.04
C LYS A 190 -14.98 -21.07 -2.47
N CYS A 191 -15.39 -20.07 -1.71
CA CYS A 191 -14.47 -19.25 -0.92
C CYS A 191 -14.14 -19.93 0.41
N VAL A 192 -12.90 -19.79 0.86
CA VAL A 192 -12.49 -20.18 2.22
C VAL A 192 -12.40 -18.93 3.06
N ILE A 193 -13.16 -18.88 4.15
CA ILE A 193 -13.29 -17.71 5.01
C ILE A 193 -12.74 -18.04 6.39
N ALA A 194 -11.63 -17.40 6.75
CA ALA A 194 -11.04 -17.54 8.08
C ALA A 194 -11.82 -16.74 9.12
N ASN A 195 -11.95 -17.27 10.33
CA ASN A 195 -12.43 -16.51 11.49
C ASN A 195 -11.34 -15.50 11.91
N ALA A 196 -11.31 -14.37 11.24
CA ALA A 196 -10.32 -13.32 11.46
C ALA A 196 -10.95 -11.94 11.26
N LYS A 197 -10.29 -10.94 11.82
CA LYS A 197 -10.65 -9.53 11.68
C LYS A 197 -9.50 -8.76 11.05
N ARG A 198 -9.81 -7.69 10.34
CA ARG A 198 -8.81 -6.76 9.81
C ARG A 198 -9.38 -5.35 9.82
N ASP A 199 -8.51 -4.38 10.07
CA ASP A 199 -8.82 -2.98 9.80
C ASP A 199 -8.60 -2.72 8.31
N PHE A 200 -9.66 -2.34 7.61
CA PHE A 200 -9.66 -2.00 6.18
C PHE A 200 -9.91 -0.51 6.00
N ILE A 201 -9.10 0.11 5.16
CA ILE A 201 -9.24 1.53 4.82
C ILE A 201 -9.06 1.74 3.32
N ASP A 202 -9.85 2.66 2.76
CA ASP A 202 -9.87 2.91 1.33
C ASP A 202 -8.61 3.61 0.85
N VAL A 203 -8.05 3.14 -0.26
CA VAL A 203 -6.88 3.72 -0.91
C VAL A 203 -7.09 5.18 -1.33
N ARG A 204 -8.33 5.56 -1.67
CA ARG A 204 -8.67 6.94 -2.07
C ARG A 204 -8.55 7.91 -0.90
N ASN A 205 -8.93 7.47 0.31
CA ASN A 205 -8.71 8.25 1.53
C ASN A 205 -7.21 8.42 1.83
N LEU A 206 -6.42 7.35 1.68
CA LEU A 206 -4.96 7.43 1.82
C LEU A 206 -4.36 8.41 0.81
N ALA A 207 -4.72 8.31 -0.47
CA ALA A 207 -4.20 9.18 -1.51
C ALA A 207 -4.47 10.67 -1.22
N THR A 208 -5.66 11.01 -0.69
CA THR A 208 -6.00 12.39 -0.29
C THR A 208 -5.09 12.90 0.84
N VAL A 209 -4.78 12.07 1.84
CA VAL A 209 -3.89 12.46 2.95
C VAL A 209 -2.44 12.53 2.50
N VAL A 210 -2.02 11.70 1.55
CA VAL A 210 -0.68 11.76 0.95
C VAL A 210 -0.43 13.09 0.26
N LEU A 211 -1.43 13.68 -0.41
CA LEU A 211 -1.27 15.02 -1.00
C LEU A 211 -0.97 16.08 0.07
N GLN A 212 -1.62 16.01 1.22
CA GLN A 212 -1.35 16.94 2.33
C GLN A 212 0.08 16.75 2.87
N ALA A 213 0.56 15.50 2.94
CA ALA A 213 1.94 15.22 3.33
C ALA A 213 2.94 15.80 2.29
N ILE A 214 2.65 15.69 0.99
CA ILE A 214 3.45 16.32 -0.08
C ILE A 214 3.49 17.84 0.11
N ASP A 215 2.39 18.45 0.52
CA ASP A 215 2.25 19.91 0.74
C ASP A 215 2.88 20.39 2.05
N GLY A 216 3.56 19.54 2.80
CA GLY A 216 4.33 19.90 3.98
C GLY A 216 3.68 19.56 5.32
N ARG A 217 2.47 18.96 5.35
CA ARG A 217 1.86 18.52 6.60
C ARG A 217 2.55 17.28 7.17
N GLY A 218 2.57 17.20 8.50
CA GLY A 218 3.13 16.08 9.25
C GLY A 218 4.65 16.02 9.23
N ASN A 219 5.22 15.26 10.16
CA ASN A 219 6.65 14.97 10.24
C ASN A 219 6.86 13.66 11.00
N GLY A 220 7.70 12.77 10.49
CA GLY A 220 7.97 11.47 11.10
C GLY A 220 6.87 10.43 10.83
N ALA A 221 6.62 9.52 11.77
CA ALA A 221 5.74 8.38 11.59
C ALA A 221 4.28 8.67 11.99
N TYR A 222 3.35 8.05 11.28
CA TYR A 222 1.90 8.12 11.47
C TYR A 222 1.26 6.76 11.25
N HIS A 223 0.22 6.44 12.00
CA HIS A 223 -0.64 5.30 11.69
C HIS A 223 -1.75 5.72 10.74
N PHE A 224 -1.90 5.01 9.61
CA PHE A 224 -3.04 5.17 8.73
C PHE A 224 -3.96 3.97 8.87
N SER A 225 -5.05 4.14 9.62
CA SER A 225 -5.93 3.11 10.16
C SER A 225 -7.33 3.70 10.30
N SER A 226 -8.37 2.89 10.14
CA SER A 226 -9.75 3.31 10.42
C SER A 226 -10.06 3.31 11.91
N GLY A 227 -9.23 2.65 12.71
CA GLY A 227 -9.45 2.42 14.13
C GLY A 227 -10.53 1.38 14.44
N LYS A 228 -10.97 0.60 13.44
CA LYS A 228 -12.04 -0.40 13.58
C LYS A 228 -11.72 -1.67 12.80
N ASP A 229 -11.98 -2.81 13.43
CA ASP A 229 -11.89 -4.11 12.79
C ASP A 229 -13.18 -4.52 12.08
N VAL A 230 -13.06 -5.14 10.92
CA VAL A 230 -14.13 -5.79 10.16
C VAL A 230 -13.86 -7.30 10.11
N GLN A 231 -14.87 -8.11 10.37
CA GLN A 231 -14.77 -9.56 10.21
C GLN A 231 -14.59 -9.92 8.73
N ILE A 232 -13.76 -10.91 8.44
CA ILE A 232 -13.53 -11.37 7.05
C ILE A 232 -14.82 -11.92 6.43
N ILE A 233 -15.70 -12.55 7.23
CA ILE A 233 -17.03 -12.98 6.76
C ILE A 233 -17.92 -11.79 6.35
N ASP A 234 -17.82 -10.66 7.05
CA ASP A 234 -18.60 -9.46 6.69
C ASP A 234 -18.07 -8.81 5.42
N LEU A 235 -16.74 -8.81 5.22
CA LEU A 235 -16.15 -8.39 3.96
C LEU A 235 -16.64 -9.28 2.80
N TYR A 236 -16.66 -10.61 2.98
CA TYR A 236 -17.18 -11.55 2.00
C TYR A 236 -18.63 -11.23 1.61
N LYS A 237 -19.52 -11.07 2.60
CA LYS A 237 -20.93 -10.72 2.36
C LYS A 237 -21.07 -9.42 1.56
N LYS A 238 -20.22 -8.42 1.81
CA LYS A 238 -20.21 -7.17 1.04
C LYS A 238 -19.73 -7.36 -0.40
N VAL A 239 -18.75 -8.26 -0.62
CA VAL A 239 -18.34 -8.64 -1.99
C VAL A 239 -19.50 -9.30 -2.74
N VAL A 240 -20.17 -10.29 -2.14
CA VAL A 240 -21.34 -10.97 -2.73
C VAL A 240 -22.43 -9.96 -3.09
N SER A 241 -22.76 -9.06 -2.15
CA SER A 241 -23.77 -8.01 -2.38
C SER A 241 -23.38 -7.07 -3.53
N ALA A 242 -22.10 -6.65 -3.60
CA ALA A 242 -21.61 -5.75 -4.65
C ALA A 242 -21.60 -6.41 -6.05
N MET A 243 -21.41 -7.72 -6.13
CA MET A 243 -21.44 -8.49 -7.38
C MET A 243 -22.85 -8.68 -7.94
N ARG A 244 -23.90 -8.36 -7.18
CA ARG A 244 -25.33 -8.42 -7.61
C ARG A 244 -25.70 -9.76 -8.26
N LEU A 245 -25.28 -10.85 -7.62
CA LEU A 245 -25.54 -12.20 -8.12
C LEU A 245 -27.01 -12.59 -7.92
N ASP A 246 -27.52 -13.45 -8.77
CA ASP A 246 -28.84 -14.07 -8.69
C ASP A 246 -28.84 -15.42 -7.92
N PHE A 247 -27.69 -15.78 -7.35
CA PHE A 247 -27.48 -16.96 -6.51
C PHE A 247 -26.63 -16.61 -5.30
N GLU A 248 -26.67 -17.43 -4.25
CA GLU A 248 -25.83 -17.31 -3.07
C GLU A 248 -24.59 -18.20 -3.23
N PRO A 249 -23.37 -17.62 -3.31
CA PRO A 249 -22.15 -18.41 -3.48
C PRO A 249 -21.85 -19.21 -2.22
N GLU A 250 -21.43 -20.47 -2.41
CA GLU A 250 -21.00 -21.33 -1.30
C GLU A 250 -19.65 -20.90 -0.72
N TYR A 251 -19.47 -21.09 0.58
CA TYR A 251 -18.19 -20.88 1.26
C TYR A 251 -17.96 -21.90 2.36
N ASP A 252 -16.68 -22.11 2.68
CA ASP A 252 -16.23 -22.91 3.82
C ASP A 252 -15.72 -21.96 4.92
N PHE A 253 -16.38 -21.96 6.08
CA PHE A 253 -15.96 -21.17 7.22
C PHE A 253 -14.97 -21.96 8.08
N GLN A 254 -13.79 -21.40 8.32
CA GLN A 254 -12.74 -22.02 9.11
C GLN A 254 -12.50 -21.28 10.42
N GLU A 255 -12.95 -21.86 11.54
CA GLU A 255 -12.76 -21.25 12.85
C GLU A 255 -11.30 -21.18 13.29
N ASN A 256 -10.50 -22.19 12.94
CA ASN A 256 -9.10 -22.32 13.31
C ASN A 256 -8.17 -22.25 12.08
N ALA A 257 -8.52 -21.39 11.12
CA ALA A 257 -7.64 -21.25 9.97
C ALA A 257 -6.27 -20.72 10.44
N ALA A 258 -5.24 -21.49 10.14
CA ALA A 258 -3.84 -21.05 10.22
C ALA A 258 -3.59 -19.95 9.15
N GLY A 259 -4.37 -18.88 9.19
CA GLY A 259 -4.54 -17.91 8.11
C GLY A 259 -4.05 -16.52 8.43
N GLY A 260 -2.86 -16.42 8.95
CA GLY A 260 -2.22 -15.12 9.15
C GLY A 260 -2.33 -14.59 10.58
N PRO A 261 -1.59 -13.53 10.90
CA PRO A 261 -1.56 -12.96 12.24
C PRO A 261 -2.96 -12.49 12.67
N PRO A 262 -3.21 -12.43 14.00
CA PRO A 262 -4.37 -11.73 14.55
C PRO A 262 -4.48 -10.31 13.98
N SER A 263 -5.63 -9.68 14.09
CA SER A 263 -5.78 -8.28 13.69
C SER A 263 -4.77 -7.40 14.43
N ILE A 264 -4.11 -6.50 13.69
CA ILE A 264 -3.29 -5.45 14.25
C ILE A 264 -4.07 -4.15 14.07
N LEU A 265 -4.72 -3.71 15.14
CA LEU A 265 -5.46 -2.45 15.15
C LEU A 265 -4.50 -1.33 15.58
N LEU A 266 -4.29 -0.36 14.71
CA LEU A 266 -3.41 0.77 14.96
C LEU A 266 -4.18 1.95 15.56
N ASP A 267 -3.57 2.72 16.46
CA ASP A 267 -4.12 3.97 16.97
C ASP A 267 -3.90 5.11 15.96
N PRO A 268 -4.94 5.63 15.29
CA PRO A 268 -4.81 6.69 14.31
C PRO A 268 -4.83 8.12 14.89
N THR A 269 -4.87 8.30 16.21
CA THR A 269 -5.13 9.59 16.87
C THR A 269 -4.23 10.70 16.35
N ARG A 270 -2.93 10.45 16.20
CA ARG A 270 -1.98 11.45 15.68
C ARG A 270 -2.29 11.85 14.24
N THR A 271 -2.69 10.91 13.40
CA THR A 271 -3.04 11.20 12.01
C THR A 271 -4.27 12.10 11.92
N TYR A 272 -5.27 11.83 12.74
CA TYR A 272 -6.48 12.67 12.81
C TYR A 272 -6.22 14.06 13.40
N SER A 273 -5.21 14.21 14.25
CA SER A 273 -4.78 15.52 14.78
C SER A 273 -4.06 16.37 13.74
N ASP A 274 -3.12 15.76 13.00
CA ASP A 274 -2.15 16.50 12.20
C ASP A 274 -2.58 16.66 10.73
N PHE A 275 -3.53 15.85 10.25
CA PHE A 275 -4.05 15.89 8.88
C PHE A 275 -5.55 16.23 8.85
N ASP A 276 -6.00 16.92 7.82
CA ASP A 276 -7.44 17.10 7.54
C ASP A 276 -7.96 15.78 6.96
N MET A 277 -8.40 14.90 7.88
CA MET A 277 -8.88 13.58 7.46
C MET A 277 -10.17 13.72 6.65
N PRO A 278 -10.23 13.18 5.42
CA PRO A 278 -11.48 13.12 4.70
C PRO A 278 -12.47 12.21 5.43
N THR A 279 -13.77 12.39 5.17
CA THR A 279 -14.76 11.37 5.56
C THR A 279 -14.31 10.04 4.95
N LEU A 280 -14.07 9.05 5.80
CA LEU A 280 -13.63 7.74 5.32
C LEU A 280 -14.77 7.09 4.51
N ASN A 281 -14.41 6.57 3.34
CA ASN A 281 -15.35 5.74 2.59
C ASN A 281 -15.75 4.53 3.43
N SER A 282 -17.04 4.20 3.42
CA SER A 282 -17.53 2.98 4.04
C SER A 282 -16.92 1.74 3.37
N ILE A 283 -16.93 0.62 4.08
CA ILE A 283 -16.43 -0.63 3.49
C ILE A 283 -17.27 -1.06 2.27
N GLU A 284 -18.57 -0.71 2.24
CA GLU A 284 -19.46 -0.92 1.12
C GLU A 284 -19.04 -0.12 -0.11
N GLU A 285 -18.75 1.17 0.03
CA GLU A 285 -18.25 2.03 -1.05
C GLU A 285 -16.88 1.58 -1.55
N THR A 286 -16.03 1.13 -0.63
CA THR A 286 -14.69 0.61 -0.94
C THR A 286 -14.76 -0.67 -1.76
N VAL A 287 -15.59 -1.63 -1.31
CA VAL A 287 -15.83 -2.90 -2.01
C VAL A 287 -16.48 -2.65 -3.37
N SER A 288 -17.52 -1.83 -3.43
CA SER A 288 -18.20 -1.50 -4.70
C SER A 288 -17.25 -0.90 -5.73
N GLY A 289 -16.37 0.03 -5.30
CA GLY A 289 -15.35 0.59 -6.18
C GLY A 289 -14.34 -0.44 -6.68
N ALA A 290 -13.94 -1.39 -5.82
CA ALA A 290 -13.05 -2.48 -6.22
C ALA A 290 -13.72 -3.45 -7.20
N ILE A 291 -14.98 -3.86 -6.95
CA ILE A 291 -15.72 -4.73 -7.85
C ILE A 291 -15.88 -4.09 -9.23
N SER A 292 -16.27 -2.82 -9.30
CA SER A 292 -16.38 -2.09 -10.58
C SER A 292 -15.04 -2.06 -11.35
N TYR A 293 -13.91 -1.96 -10.62
CA TYR A 293 -12.58 -2.07 -11.23
C TYR A 293 -12.33 -3.49 -11.77
N TYR A 294 -12.67 -4.54 -11.00
CA TYR A 294 -12.45 -5.93 -11.41
C TYR A 294 -13.33 -6.34 -12.58
N GLU A 295 -14.57 -5.87 -12.65
CA GLU A 295 -15.46 -6.09 -13.79
C GLU A 295 -14.88 -5.53 -15.09
N LYS A 296 -14.21 -4.38 -15.01
CA LYS A 296 -13.62 -3.71 -16.17
C LYS A 296 -12.27 -4.29 -16.60
N PHE A 297 -11.38 -4.61 -15.65
CA PHE A 297 -9.99 -4.95 -15.93
C PHE A 297 -9.60 -6.39 -15.52
N GLY A 298 -10.46 -7.07 -14.80
CA GLY A 298 -10.22 -8.41 -14.26
C GLY A 298 -9.28 -8.41 -13.05
N VAL A 299 -9.15 -9.60 -12.46
CA VAL A 299 -8.11 -9.93 -11.46
C VAL A 299 -7.16 -10.92 -12.12
N THR A 300 -6.21 -10.42 -12.89
CA THR A 300 -5.37 -11.23 -13.79
C THR A 300 -4.23 -11.94 -13.07
N ARG A 301 -3.81 -11.48 -11.88
CA ARG A 301 -2.73 -12.09 -11.09
C ARG A 301 -3.03 -11.95 -9.61
N GLU A 302 -3.06 -13.07 -8.90
CA GLU A 302 -3.07 -13.07 -7.44
C GLU A 302 -1.67 -12.75 -6.94
N VAL A 303 -1.57 -11.75 -6.09
CA VAL A 303 -0.37 -11.45 -5.33
C VAL A 303 -0.67 -11.77 -3.88
N THR A 304 0.08 -12.69 -3.29
CA THR A 304 -0.07 -13.05 -1.88
C THR A 304 1.30 -13.04 -1.20
N HIS A 305 1.36 -12.40 -0.04
CA HIS A 305 2.52 -12.45 0.86
C HIS A 305 2.41 -13.60 1.87
N LEU A 306 1.32 -14.36 1.84
CA LEU A 306 1.15 -15.54 2.67
C LEU A 306 1.95 -16.71 2.07
N LYS A 307 2.61 -17.49 2.94
CA LYS A 307 3.28 -18.72 2.52
C LYS A 307 2.26 -19.63 1.83
N LYS A 308 2.54 -20.04 0.60
CA LYS A 308 1.90 -21.24 0.06
C LYS A 308 2.53 -22.41 0.80
N ASN A 309 1.75 -23.12 1.61
CA ASN A 309 2.15 -24.42 2.19
C ASN A 309 2.38 -25.42 1.07
#